data_9045a4e6cb7511b6c995ed376f2d1dd9
#
_entry.id   9045a4e6cb7511b6c995ed376f2d1dd9
#
_cell.length_a   1.000
_cell.length_b   1.000
_cell.length_c   1.000
_cell.angle_alpha   90.00
_cell.angle_beta   90.00
_cell.angle_gamma   90.00
#
_symmetry.space_group_name_H-M   'P 1'
#
loop_
_entity.id
_entity.type
_entity.pdbx_description
1 polymer ?
#
loop_
_entity_poly.entity_id
_entity_poly.type
_entity_poly.pdbx_seq_one_letter_code
_entity_poly.pdbx_strand_id
1 'polypeptide(L)'
;EGDYTGVVFTIGVDSLKSVSPLAERTGVLDPSAGGSDMYWSWNSGYIFVKMEGTSPGAPLDTPSGQRPFMYHVGLFGGYSTPTLNNLKEVTISFGTSVASVRQAKTTAPEAHLFVDVLKVLNGSTNIDFTLNPVVMGNPYSANVANNYKEMITLDHVHND
;
A
#
# COMPACT_ATOMS: atom_id res chain seq x y z
N GLU A 1 -5.12 -8.98 -26.74
CA GLU A 1 -3.76 -9.22 -27.24
C GLU A 1 -3.01 -7.91 -27.34
N GLY A 2 -1.72 -7.93 -27.10
CA GLY A 2 -0.88 -6.74 -27.21
C GLY A 2 0.52 -6.95 -26.62
N ASP A 3 1.37 -5.97 -26.88
CA ASP A 3 2.69 -5.84 -26.31
C ASP A 3 2.67 -4.70 -25.31
N TYR A 4 2.98 -5.04 -24.06
CA TYR A 4 2.93 -4.11 -22.94
C TYR A 4 4.36 -3.80 -22.49
N THR A 5 4.67 -2.51 -22.32
CA THR A 5 5.99 -2.01 -21.93
C THR A 5 6.04 -1.57 -20.48
N GLY A 6 4.99 -1.84 -19.72
CA GLY A 6 4.91 -1.50 -18.30
C GLY A 6 3.57 -1.88 -17.71
N VAL A 7 3.47 -1.69 -16.40
CA VAL A 7 2.24 -1.86 -15.64
C VAL A 7 2.02 -0.64 -14.75
N VAL A 8 0.75 -0.25 -14.61
CA VAL A 8 0.32 0.79 -13.68
C VAL A 8 -0.70 0.18 -12.73
N PHE A 9 -0.51 0.39 -11.44
CA PHE A 9 -1.46 -0.04 -10.42
C PHE A 9 -1.50 0.94 -9.25
N THR A 10 -2.51 0.84 -8.43
CA THR A 10 -2.68 1.70 -7.26
C THR A 10 -2.44 0.91 -5.98
N ILE A 11 -1.63 1.45 -5.08
CA ILE A 11 -1.56 0.99 -3.69
C ILE A 11 -2.70 1.68 -2.94
N GLY A 12 -3.62 0.86 -2.43
CA GLY A 12 -4.80 1.31 -1.69
C GLY A 12 -6.11 0.85 -2.33
N VAL A 13 -7.22 1.20 -1.69
CA VAL A 13 -8.58 0.89 -2.15
C VAL A 13 -9.21 2.19 -2.66
N ASP A 14 -9.64 2.18 -3.92
CA ASP A 14 -10.24 3.35 -4.56
C ASP A 14 -11.50 3.85 -3.84
N SER A 15 -11.88 5.09 -4.11
CA SER A 15 -12.99 5.75 -3.43
C SER A 15 -14.32 5.04 -3.66
N LEU A 16 -14.58 4.50 -4.86
CA LEU A 16 -15.85 3.82 -5.17
C LEU A 16 -15.99 2.55 -4.35
N LYS A 17 -14.92 1.75 -4.22
CA LYS A 17 -14.91 0.55 -3.39
C LYS A 17 -14.96 0.89 -1.89
N SER A 18 -14.26 1.95 -1.48
CA SER A 18 -14.25 2.40 -0.09
C SER A 18 -15.62 2.87 0.40
N VAL A 19 -16.49 3.37 -0.48
CA VAL A 19 -17.84 3.86 -0.13
C VAL A 19 -18.96 2.91 -0.54
N SER A 20 -18.67 1.79 -1.20
CA SER A 20 -19.72 0.81 -1.58
C SER A 20 -20.40 0.24 -0.33
N PRO A 21 -21.68 -0.18 -0.43
CA PRO A 21 -22.36 -0.84 0.68
C PRO A 21 -21.57 -2.02 1.24
N LEU A 22 -21.54 -2.19 2.55
CA LEU A 22 -20.79 -3.27 3.20
C LEU A 22 -21.16 -4.65 2.67
N ALA A 23 -22.46 -4.87 2.39
CA ALA A 23 -22.96 -6.13 1.84
C ALA A 23 -22.44 -6.47 0.44
N GLU A 24 -21.88 -5.50 -0.29
CA GLU A 24 -21.32 -5.70 -1.62
C GLU A 24 -19.80 -5.91 -1.58
N ARG A 25 -19.17 -5.78 -0.42
CA ARG A 25 -17.73 -5.97 -0.24
C ARG A 25 -17.44 -7.42 0.06
N THR A 26 -16.68 -8.06 -0.81
CA THR A 26 -16.38 -9.49 -0.74
C THR A 26 -14.90 -9.78 -0.70
N GLY A 27 -14.51 -10.97 -0.26
CA GLY A 27 -13.12 -11.41 -0.22
C GLY A 27 -12.27 -10.55 0.72
N VAL A 28 -11.13 -10.09 0.25
CA VAL A 28 -10.20 -9.27 1.05
C VAL A 28 -10.73 -7.88 1.42
N LEU A 29 -11.81 -7.43 0.78
CA LEU A 29 -12.46 -6.15 1.09
C LEU A 29 -13.66 -6.31 2.04
N ASP A 30 -14.02 -7.53 2.43
CA ASP A 30 -15.07 -7.74 3.41
C ASP A 30 -14.55 -7.43 4.84
N PRO A 31 -15.04 -6.35 5.49
CA PRO A 31 -14.56 -5.99 6.83
C PRO A 31 -14.94 -6.99 7.91
N SER A 32 -15.91 -7.89 7.64
CA SER A 32 -16.28 -8.96 8.59
C SER A 32 -15.44 -10.22 8.43
N ALA A 33 -14.60 -10.30 7.39
CA ALA A 33 -13.75 -11.44 7.08
C ALA A 33 -12.31 -11.00 6.76
N GLY A 34 -11.88 -11.09 5.50
CA GLY A 34 -10.50 -10.83 5.10
C GLY A 34 -10.01 -9.40 5.30
N GLY A 35 -10.93 -8.42 5.32
CA GLY A 35 -10.62 -7.00 5.52
C GLY A 35 -10.71 -6.50 6.96
N SER A 36 -10.98 -7.36 7.95
CA SER A 36 -11.31 -6.95 9.32
C SER A 36 -10.25 -6.08 9.98
N ASP A 37 -8.96 -6.44 9.83
CA ASP A 37 -7.83 -5.71 10.41
C ASP A 37 -7.30 -4.58 9.54
N MET A 38 -7.88 -4.38 8.35
CA MET A 38 -7.46 -3.40 7.36
C MET A 38 -8.57 -2.40 7.02
N TYR A 39 -9.56 -2.24 7.91
CA TYR A 39 -10.67 -1.31 7.71
C TYR A 39 -10.93 -0.50 8.97
N TRP A 40 -11.02 0.83 8.82
CA TRP A 40 -11.32 1.73 9.95
C TRP A 40 -12.80 2.08 10.03
N SER A 41 -13.31 2.72 8.97
CA SER A 41 -14.69 3.24 8.94
C SER A 41 -15.06 3.66 7.52
N TRP A 42 -16.35 3.89 7.31
CA TRP A 42 -16.90 4.35 6.04
C TRP A 42 -16.31 5.69 5.54
N ASN A 43 -15.91 6.61 6.43
CA ASN A 43 -15.30 7.88 6.02
C ASN A 43 -13.79 7.79 5.79
N SER A 44 -13.10 6.96 6.55
CA SER A 44 -11.64 6.79 6.45
C SER A 44 -11.23 5.67 5.49
N GLY A 45 -12.13 4.70 5.27
CA GLY A 45 -11.91 3.57 4.39
C GLY A 45 -10.95 2.54 4.95
N TYR A 46 -10.18 1.95 4.06
CA TYR A 46 -9.22 0.88 4.35
C TYR A 46 -7.85 1.40 4.73
N ILE A 47 -7.12 0.59 5.48
CA ILE A 47 -5.67 0.71 5.65
C ILE A 47 -5.03 0.13 4.39
N PHE A 48 -4.12 0.86 3.76
CA PHE A 48 -3.43 0.46 2.54
C PHE A 48 -2.11 -0.25 2.83
N VAL A 49 -1.40 0.26 3.85
CA VAL A 49 -0.17 -0.34 4.36
C VAL A 49 -0.24 -0.37 5.88
N LYS A 50 -0.07 -1.55 6.47
CA LYS A 50 0.01 -1.78 7.92
C LYS A 50 1.38 -2.36 8.25
N MET A 51 2.14 -1.66 9.08
CA MET A 51 3.45 -2.10 9.55
C MET A 51 3.53 -1.84 11.05
N GLU A 52 3.75 -2.91 11.81
CA GLU A 52 3.85 -2.86 13.27
C GLU A 52 5.08 -3.63 13.74
N GLY A 53 5.66 -3.19 14.84
CA GLY A 53 6.81 -3.88 15.41
C GLY A 53 7.41 -3.13 16.58
N THR A 54 8.65 -3.47 16.88
CA THR A 54 9.46 -2.78 17.89
C THR A 54 10.75 -2.27 17.28
N SER A 55 11.22 -1.11 17.76
CA SER A 55 12.47 -0.50 17.31
C SER A 55 13.20 0.14 18.49
N PRO A 56 14.52 -0.02 18.60
CA PRO A 56 15.30 0.70 19.62
C PRO A 56 15.15 2.23 19.55
N GLY A 57 14.83 2.77 18.36
CA GLY A 57 14.58 4.18 18.16
C GLY A 57 13.21 4.66 18.66
N ALA A 58 12.23 3.76 18.85
CA ALA A 58 10.93 4.16 19.36
C ALA A 58 10.97 4.47 20.87
N PRO A 59 10.11 5.38 21.36
CA PRO A 59 9.97 5.64 22.79
C PRO A 59 9.62 4.40 23.58
N LEU A 60 10.09 4.33 24.83
CA LEU A 60 9.74 3.24 25.73
C LEU A 60 8.27 3.36 26.16
N ASP A 61 7.50 2.31 25.91
CA ASP A 61 6.18 2.14 26.52
C ASP A 61 6.38 1.50 27.90
N THR A 62 6.20 2.29 28.94
CA THR A 62 6.46 1.86 30.32
C THR A 62 5.59 0.70 30.80
N PRO A 63 4.30 0.60 30.44
CA PRO A 63 3.47 -0.54 30.82
C PRO A 63 3.95 -1.87 30.22
N SER A 64 4.35 -1.89 28.96
CA SER A 64 4.81 -3.13 28.30
C SER A 64 6.31 -3.36 28.39
N GLY A 65 7.10 -2.36 28.75
CA GLY A 65 8.55 -2.40 28.72
C GLY A 65 9.15 -2.50 27.32
N GLN A 66 8.34 -2.32 26.27
CA GLN A 66 8.76 -2.41 24.88
C GLN A 66 8.90 -1.03 24.21
N ARG A 67 9.38 -1.00 22.98
CA ARG A 67 9.51 0.19 22.14
C ARG A 67 8.74 0.00 20.85
N PRO A 68 7.39 0.01 20.93
CA PRO A 68 6.55 -0.26 19.76
C PRO A 68 6.56 0.88 18.77
N PHE A 69 6.40 0.53 17.48
CA PHE A 69 5.97 1.45 16.45
C PHE A 69 4.75 0.88 15.71
N MET A 70 3.91 1.76 15.18
CA MET A 70 2.64 1.37 14.57
C MET A 70 2.29 2.31 13.42
N TYR A 71 2.36 1.81 12.20
CA TYR A 71 2.02 2.55 10.99
C TYR A 71 0.84 1.91 10.30
N HIS A 72 -0.32 2.57 10.42
CA HIS A 72 -1.53 2.22 9.70
C HIS A 72 -1.84 3.35 8.72
N VAL A 73 -1.44 3.21 7.49
CA VAL A 73 -1.58 4.24 6.47
C VAL A 73 -2.69 3.87 5.51
N GLY A 74 -3.69 4.72 5.45
CA GLY A 74 -4.87 4.62 4.60
C GLY A 74 -5.36 6.02 4.23
N LEU A 75 -6.66 6.22 4.13
CA LEU A 75 -7.36 7.45 3.74
C LEU A 75 -7.37 7.68 2.23
N PHE A 76 -8.56 7.66 1.67
CA PHE A 76 -8.82 7.78 0.22
C PHE A 76 -9.36 9.18 -0.21
N GLY A 77 -9.30 10.18 0.67
CA GLY A 77 -9.87 11.52 0.44
C GLY A 77 -11.16 11.78 1.20
N GLY A 78 -11.71 10.74 1.84
CA GLY A 78 -12.95 10.80 2.63
C GLY A 78 -14.22 10.69 1.81
N TYR A 79 -15.32 10.38 2.47
CA TYR A 79 -16.64 10.28 1.86
C TYR A 79 -17.53 11.49 2.19
N SER A 80 -17.86 11.70 3.46
CA SER A 80 -18.70 12.82 3.89
C SER A 80 -17.90 14.01 4.39
N THR A 81 -16.69 13.76 4.88
CA THR A 81 -15.78 14.77 5.36
C THR A 81 -14.42 14.56 4.69
N PRO A 82 -13.82 15.61 4.12
CA PRO A 82 -12.52 15.51 3.47
C PRO A 82 -11.45 14.94 4.41
N THR A 83 -10.65 14.03 3.90
CA THR A 83 -9.47 13.47 4.58
C THR A 83 -8.24 13.62 3.67
N LEU A 84 -7.07 13.21 4.17
CA LEU A 84 -5.92 13.01 3.29
C LEU A 84 -6.26 11.95 2.21
N ASN A 85 -5.55 12.03 1.09
CA ASN A 85 -5.58 10.99 0.07
C ASN A 85 -4.18 10.36 -0.04
N ASN A 86 -4.06 9.17 0.51
CA ASN A 86 -2.83 8.37 0.52
C ASN A 86 -2.83 7.25 -0.54
N LEU A 87 -3.82 7.24 -1.45
CA LEU A 87 -3.76 6.41 -2.66
C LEU A 87 -2.52 6.80 -3.46
N LYS A 88 -1.75 5.81 -3.90
CA LYS A 88 -0.54 6.03 -4.70
C LYS A 88 -0.56 5.18 -5.95
N GLU A 89 -0.54 5.84 -7.08
CA GLU A 89 -0.29 5.19 -8.36
C GLU A 89 1.20 4.87 -8.47
N VAL A 90 1.50 3.64 -8.86
CA VAL A 90 2.83 3.12 -9.12
C VAL A 90 2.92 2.73 -10.58
N THR A 91 3.85 3.31 -11.29
CA THR A 91 4.14 2.99 -12.69
C THR A 91 5.46 2.24 -12.76
N ILE A 92 5.43 1.01 -13.24
CA ILE A 92 6.60 0.16 -13.47
C ILE A 92 6.83 0.05 -14.97
N SER A 93 7.90 0.65 -15.45
CA SER A 93 8.36 0.46 -16.83
C SER A 93 9.13 -0.85 -16.94
N PHE A 94 8.88 -1.60 -18.01
CA PHE A 94 9.65 -2.82 -18.32
C PHE A 94 10.99 -2.51 -19.04
N GLY A 95 11.32 -1.22 -19.22
CA GLY A 95 12.55 -0.81 -19.90
C GLY A 95 12.56 -1.26 -21.35
N THR A 96 13.52 -2.10 -21.71
CA THR A 96 13.62 -2.70 -23.05
C THR A 96 12.85 -4.01 -23.19
N SER A 97 12.29 -4.55 -22.10
CA SER A 97 11.47 -5.77 -22.10
C SER A 97 10.03 -5.47 -22.50
N VAL A 98 9.35 -6.50 -22.98
CA VAL A 98 7.94 -6.42 -23.39
C VAL A 98 7.21 -7.65 -22.84
N ALA A 99 6.05 -7.44 -22.26
CA ALA A 99 5.13 -8.52 -21.89
C ALA A 99 4.14 -8.74 -23.04
N SER A 100 4.27 -9.87 -23.75
CA SER A 100 3.51 -10.17 -24.96
C SER A 100 2.30 -11.05 -24.66
N VAL A 101 1.10 -10.46 -24.62
CA VAL A 101 -0.15 -11.21 -24.46
C VAL A 101 -0.64 -11.69 -25.81
N ARG A 102 -0.82 -13.02 -25.97
CA ARG A 102 -1.26 -13.66 -27.21
C ARG A 102 -2.33 -14.72 -26.91
N GLN A 103 -3.44 -14.67 -27.62
CA GLN A 103 -4.55 -15.62 -27.43
C GLN A 103 -4.15 -17.06 -27.76
N ALA A 104 -3.21 -17.23 -28.69
CA ALA A 104 -2.73 -18.56 -29.09
C ALA A 104 -1.80 -19.22 -28.06
N LYS A 105 -1.27 -18.46 -27.09
CA LYS A 105 -0.44 -19.00 -26.01
C LYS A 105 -1.31 -19.49 -24.86
N THR A 106 -0.92 -20.61 -24.26
CA THR A 106 -1.57 -21.18 -23.06
C THR A 106 -1.09 -20.53 -21.77
N THR A 107 0.05 -19.84 -21.83
CA THR A 107 0.66 -19.13 -20.71
C THR A 107 0.58 -17.60 -20.91
N ALA A 108 0.29 -16.88 -19.85
CA ALA A 108 0.36 -15.42 -19.83
C ALA A 108 1.80 -14.97 -19.52
N PRO A 109 2.21 -13.81 -20.04
CA PRO A 109 3.48 -13.23 -19.61
C PRO A 109 3.43 -12.86 -18.12
N GLU A 110 4.58 -12.97 -17.45
CA GLU A 110 4.74 -12.67 -16.04
C GLU A 110 5.75 -11.54 -15.84
N ALA A 111 5.38 -10.52 -15.06
CA ALA A 111 6.31 -9.49 -14.62
C ALA A 111 6.68 -9.75 -13.15
N HIS A 112 7.95 -10.01 -12.92
CA HIS A 112 8.51 -10.18 -11.58
C HIS A 112 8.90 -8.84 -10.99
N LEU A 113 8.45 -8.59 -9.76
CA LEU A 113 8.68 -7.33 -9.07
C LEU A 113 9.43 -7.57 -7.77
N PHE A 114 10.39 -6.71 -7.47
CA PHE A 114 10.95 -6.58 -6.12
C PHE A 114 10.11 -5.63 -5.29
N VAL A 115 9.93 -5.96 -4.01
CA VAL A 115 9.32 -5.10 -3.02
C VAL A 115 10.32 -4.86 -1.90
N ASP A 116 10.95 -3.69 -1.90
CA ASP A 116 11.84 -3.24 -0.83
C ASP A 116 11.02 -2.60 0.30
N VAL A 117 10.63 -3.40 1.27
CA VAL A 117 9.81 -2.96 2.41
C VAL A 117 10.51 -1.88 3.25
N LEU A 118 11.84 -1.83 3.26
CA LEU A 118 12.58 -0.78 3.97
C LEU A 118 12.30 0.60 3.41
N LYS A 119 11.93 0.72 2.14
CA LYS A 119 11.54 1.99 1.51
C LYS A 119 10.33 2.64 2.20
N VAL A 120 9.46 1.89 2.85
CA VAL A 120 8.37 2.45 3.66
C VAL A 120 8.92 3.39 4.74
N LEU A 121 10.08 3.07 5.29
CA LEU A 121 10.74 3.82 6.36
C LEU A 121 11.84 4.77 5.86
N ASN A 122 12.47 4.44 4.74
CA ASN A 122 13.62 5.15 4.20
C ASN A 122 13.47 5.34 2.67
N GLY A 123 12.47 6.11 2.27
CA GLY A 123 12.23 6.57 0.91
C GLY A 123 12.61 8.04 0.73
N SER A 124 11.75 8.81 0.07
CA SER A 124 11.90 10.27 -0.06
C SER A 124 11.89 10.99 1.30
N THR A 125 11.29 10.39 2.31
CA THR A 125 11.34 10.86 3.70
C THR A 125 11.94 9.77 4.59
N ASN A 126 12.98 10.10 5.35
CA ASN A 126 13.47 9.22 6.40
C ASN A 126 12.53 9.30 7.61
N ILE A 127 11.89 8.20 7.95
CA ILE A 127 10.92 8.11 9.06
C ILE A 127 11.68 7.94 10.37
N ASP A 128 11.53 8.90 11.26
CA ASP A 128 12.13 8.88 12.60
C ASP A 128 11.14 8.30 13.62
N PHE A 129 11.42 7.10 14.09
CA PHE A 129 10.65 6.42 15.13
C PHE A 129 10.60 7.18 16.46
N THR A 130 11.64 8.00 16.76
CA THR A 130 11.68 8.78 18.00
C THR A 130 10.59 9.83 18.02
N LEU A 131 10.35 10.46 16.88
CA LEU A 131 9.39 11.56 16.72
C LEU A 131 8.00 11.05 16.29
N ASN A 132 7.97 9.97 15.52
CA ASN A 132 6.75 9.46 14.90
C ASN A 132 6.61 7.94 15.11
N PRO A 133 6.49 7.47 16.36
CA PRO A 133 6.32 6.04 16.62
C PRO A 133 4.95 5.52 16.20
N VAL A 134 3.95 6.38 16.13
CA VAL A 134 2.57 6.04 15.73
C VAL A 134 2.10 6.95 14.60
N VAL A 135 1.75 6.34 13.48
CA VAL A 135 1.20 7.05 12.30
C VAL A 135 -0.10 6.37 11.90
N MET A 136 -1.23 7.01 12.24
CA MET A 136 -2.58 6.54 11.93
C MET A 136 -3.40 7.73 11.43
N GLY A 137 -3.58 7.89 10.15
CA GLY A 137 -4.47 8.92 9.59
C GLY A 137 -4.11 10.37 9.94
N ASN A 138 -3.00 10.62 10.62
CA ASN A 138 -2.50 11.98 10.86
C ASN A 138 -1.77 12.52 9.62
N PRO A 139 -1.49 13.84 9.54
CA PRO A 139 -0.85 14.44 8.37
C PRO A 139 0.51 13.80 8.00
N TYR A 140 1.24 13.26 8.96
CA TYR A 140 2.51 12.60 8.72
C TYR A 140 2.38 11.31 7.87
N SER A 141 1.19 10.69 7.83
CA SER A 141 0.90 9.52 7.01
C SER A 141 1.17 9.73 5.51
N ALA A 142 1.08 10.98 5.04
CA ALA A 142 1.41 11.32 3.66
C ALA A 142 2.89 11.07 3.33
N ASN A 143 3.81 11.24 4.29
CA ASN A 143 5.23 10.94 4.11
C ASN A 143 5.46 9.44 3.94
N VAL A 144 4.82 8.63 4.77
CA VAL A 144 4.87 7.17 4.65
C VAL A 144 4.25 6.72 3.32
N ALA A 145 3.14 7.37 2.90
CA ALA A 145 2.50 7.08 1.63
C ALA A 145 3.39 7.43 0.42
N ASN A 146 4.13 8.51 0.47
CA ASN A 146 5.10 8.83 -0.57
C ASN A 146 6.25 7.83 -0.61
N ASN A 147 6.66 7.33 0.55
CA ASN A 147 7.71 6.32 0.64
C ASN A 147 7.27 4.96 0.06
N TYR A 148 6.09 4.43 0.43
CA TYR A 148 5.68 3.12 -0.09
C TYR A 148 5.42 3.11 -1.60
N LYS A 149 5.17 4.26 -2.20
CA LYS A 149 5.13 4.39 -3.66
C LYS A 149 6.43 3.96 -4.33
N GLU A 150 7.55 4.13 -3.65
CA GLU A 150 8.90 3.88 -4.16
C GLU A 150 9.42 2.46 -3.87
N MET A 151 8.64 1.64 -3.14
CA MET A 151 9.13 0.34 -2.68
C MET A 151 9.15 -0.74 -3.77
N ILE A 152 8.45 -0.53 -4.90
CA ILE A 152 8.25 -1.56 -5.91
C ILE A 152 9.04 -1.22 -7.16
N THR A 153 9.85 -2.16 -7.61
CA THR A 153 10.66 -2.05 -8.84
C THR A 153 10.55 -3.31 -9.68
N LEU A 154 10.81 -3.19 -10.98
CA LEU A 154 10.90 -4.34 -11.86
C LEU A 154 12.13 -5.18 -11.53
N ASP A 155 11.98 -6.48 -11.50
CA ASP A 155 13.07 -7.44 -11.64
C ASP A 155 13.22 -7.80 -13.13
N HIS A 156 12.29 -8.58 -13.68
CA HIS A 156 12.31 -8.99 -15.09
C HIS A 156 10.91 -9.38 -15.59
N VAL A 157 10.82 -9.67 -16.90
CA VAL A 157 9.59 -10.14 -17.56
C VAL A 157 9.84 -11.47 -18.24
N HIS A 158 8.95 -12.45 -18.02
CA HIS A 158 8.86 -13.70 -18.77
C HIS A 158 7.75 -13.66 -19.81
N ASN A 159 7.95 -14.39 -20.95
CA ASN A 159 6.98 -14.54 -22.03
C ASN A 159 6.77 -16.01 -22.44
N ASP A 160 7.05 -16.94 -21.54
CA ASP A 160 7.09 -18.39 -21.83
C ASP A 160 5.69 -18.97 -22.08
#